data_66e55eb484dcd0447bb52c9c790fd012
#
_entry.id   66e55eb484dcd0447bb52c9c790fd012
#
_cell.length_a   1.000
_cell.length_b   1.000
_cell.length_c   1.000
_cell.angle_alpha   90.00
_cell.angle_beta   90.00
_cell.angle_gamma   90.00
#
_symmetry.space_group_name_H-M   'P 1'
#
loop_
_entity.id
_entity.type
_entity.pdbx_description
1 polymer ?
#
loop_
_entity_poly.entity_id
_entity_poly.type
_entity_poly.pdbx_seq_one_letter_code
_entity_poly.pdbx_strand_id
1 'polypeptide(L)'
;MTDFNPADHRMIPNQRWFEDFVLGERFVLPSRTMTEAVFLAFQGASGDNHPVHYDVEYCKARGMPGLLAHGFQSVIQTAPGAGMFPFMVEDSLVGFIEQSSRFHKPVYAGDTLYPALEIDELTPGRTTGVIGFHTSVHNQSGQLVIQGRQRYVIKKRPA
;
A
#
# COMPACT_ATOMS: atom_id res chain seq x y z
N MET A 1 19.12 29.53 -20.05
CA MET A 1 18.03 28.77 -19.46
C MET A 1 17.81 27.56 -20.34
N THR A 2 17.93 26.37 -19.83
CA THR A 2 17.58 25.16 -20.58
C THR A 2 16.05 25.17 -20.76
N ASP A 3 15.56 24.89 -21.97
CA ASP A 3 14.14 24.80 -22.24
C ASP A 3 13.52 23.73 -21.31
N PHE A 4 12.47 24.11 -20.59
CA PHE A 4 11.76 23.20 -19.71
C PHE A 4 11.03 22.13 -20.55
N ASN A 5 11.34 20.85 -20.31
CA ASN A 5 10.65 19.73 -20.92
C ASN A 5 9.83 18.99 -19.85
N PRO A 6 8.48 18.97 -19.93
CA PRO A 6 7.64 18.25 -18.96
C PRO A 6 7.99 16.76 -18.81
N ALA A 7 8.52 16.12 -19.85
CA ALA A 7 8.91 14.71 -19.82
C ALA A 7 10.09 14.43 -18.86
N ASP A 8 10.90 15.48 -18.56
CA ASP A 8 12.04 15.37 -17.64
C ASP A 8 11.66 15.72 -16.20
N HIS A 9 10.38 16.11 -15.96
CA HIS A 9 9.89 16.46 -14.64
C HIS A 9 9.52 15.19 -13.85
N ARG A 10 10.54 14.52 -13.30
CA ARG A 10 10.42 13.25 -12.58
C ARG A 10 11.05 13.36 -11.19
N MET A 11 10.40 12.72 -10.19
CA MET A 11 10.95 12.64 -8.83
C MET A 11 12.22 11.78 -8.78
N ILE A 12 12.28 10.71 -9.58
CA ILE A 12 13.43 9.81 -9.71
C ILE A 12 13.82 9.70 -11.18
N PRO A 13 14.88 10.38 -11.60
CA PRO A 13 15.33 10.33 -13.01
C PRO A 13 15.82 8.96 -13.45
N ASN A 14 16.51 8.23 -12.56
CA ASN A 14 17.06 6.90 -12.85
C ASN A 14 15.96 5.85 -12.65
N GLN A 15 15.30 5.49 -13.75
CA GLN A 15 14.24 4.51 -13.76
C GLN A 15 14.78 3.08 -13.58
N ARG A 16 14.01 2.24 -12.91
CA ARG A 16 14.35 0.83 -12.66
C ARG A 16 13.51 -0.10 -13.53
N TRP A 17 14.16 -1.16 -13.96
CA TRP A 17 13.58 -2.23 -14.77
C TRP A 17 13.55 -3.52 -13.96
N PHE A 18 12.92 -4.58 -14.48
CA PHE A 18 12.78 -5.83 -13.75
C PHE A 18 14.12 -6.37 -13.20
N GLU A 19 15.20 -6.23 -13.97
CA GLU A 19 16.54 -6.72 -13.62
C GLU A 19 17.22 -5.96 -12.48
N ASP A 20 16.71 -4.78 -12.14
CA ASP A 20 17.31 -3.91 -11.11
C ASP A 20 16.80 -4.24 -9.69
N PHE A 21 15.88 -5.18 -9.56
CA PHE A 21 15.28 -5.56 -8.28
C PHE A 21 15.90 -6.84 -7.74
N VAL A 22 15.97 -6.93 -6.40
CA VAL A 22 16.51 -8.10 -5.71
C VAL A 22 15.55 -8.61 -4.64
N LEU A 23 15.58 -9.93 -4.39
CA LEU A 23 14.80 -10.53 -3.30
C LEU A 23 15.24 -9.96 -1.95
N GLY A 24 14.28 -9.71 -1.07
CA GLY A 24 14.49 -9.12 0.25
C GLY A 24 14.60 -7.59 0.23
N GLU A 25 14.58 -6.95 -0.94
CA GLU A 25 14.56 -5.48 -1.00
C GLU A 25 13.26 -4.95 -0.38
N ARG A 26 13.40 -3.97 0.53
CA ARG A 26 12.30 -3.48 1.34
C ARG A 26 11.98 -2.02 1.04
N PHE A 27 10.68 -1.73 0.93
CA PHE A 27 10.11 -0.40 0.74
C PHE A 27 9.24 -0.05 1.94
N VAL A 28 9.64 0.97 2.69
CA VAL A 28 8.85 1.51 3.79
C VAL A 28 7.88 2.54 3.22
N LEU A 29 6.63 2.43 3.61
CA LEU A 29 5.61 3.40 3.26
C LEU A 29 5.37 4.36 4.43
N PRO A 30 4.90 5.60 4.18
CA PRO A 30 4.61 6.55 5.25
C PRO A 30 3.64 5.98 6.26
N SER A 31 3.94 6.15 7.55
CA SER A 31 3.00 5.84 8.62
C SER A 31 1.79 6.77 8.57
N ARG A 32 0.63 6.27 9.01
CA ARG A 32 -0.59 7.06 9.03
C ARG A 32 -1.43 6.75 10.26
N THR A 33 -1.83 7.79 10.99
CA THR A 33 -2.86 7.67 12.02
C THR A 33 -4.23 7.57 11.38
N MET A 34 -4.98 6.56 11.75
CA MET A 34 -6.33 6.26 11.28
C MET A 34 -7.34 7.14 12.01
N THR A 35 -7.44 8.39 11.58
CA THR A 35 -8.37 9.37 12.16
C THR A 35 -9.79 9.19 11.64
N GLU A 36 -10.79 9.75 12.34
CA GLU A 36 -12.18 9.77 11.88
C GLU A 36 -12.33 10.46 10.51
N ALA A 37 -11.50 11.47 10.23
CA ALA A 37 -11.48 12.13 8.92
C ALA A 37 -11.05 11.17 7.81
N VAL A 38 -10.09 10.28 8.09
CA VAL A 38 -9.67 9.22 7.15
C VAL A 38 -10.79 8.20 6.95
N PHE A 39 -11.54 7.86 8.02
CA PHE A 39 -12.71 6.97 7.95
C PHE A 39 -13.80 7.56 7.07
N LEU A 40 -14.15 8.83 7.29
CA LEU A 40 -15.17 9.54 6.51
C LEU A 40 -14.80 9.62 5.02
N ALA A 41 -13.55 9.91 4.71
CA ALA A 41 -13.07 9.94 3.32
C ALA A 41 -13.20 8.58 2.63
N PHE A 42 -12.84 7.50 3.32
CA PHE A 42 -12.99 6.14 2.78
C PHE A 42 -14.46 5.73 2.65
N GLN A 43 -15.30 6.05 3.63
CA GLN A 43 -16.74 5.80 3.60
C GLN A 43 -17.38 6.46 2.37
N GLY A 44 -17.03 7.73 2.11
CA GLY A 44 -17.52 8.45 0.93
C GLY A 44 -17.08 7.84 -0.40
N ALA A 45 -15.85 7.29 -0.45
CA ALA A 45 -15.30 6.67 -1.66
C ALA A 45 -15.82 5.24 -1.90
N SER A 46 -16.04 4.47 -0.82
CA SER A 46 -16.43 3.06 -0.90
C SER A 46 -17.94 2.82 -0.90
N GLY A 47 -18.71 3.74 -0.32
CA GLY A 47 -20.13 3.55 -0.02
C GLY A 47 -20.40 2.57 1.14
N ASP A 48 -19.37 2.09 1.85
CA ASP A 48 -19.51 1.20 3.00
C ASP A 48 -19.90 2.00 4.25
N ASN A 49 -21.22 2.03 4.50
CA ASN A 49 -21.86 2.83 5.55
C ASN A 49 -22.31 1.97 6.76
N HIS A 50 -21.57 0.90 7.09
CA HIS A 50 -21.92 0.12 8.28
C HIS A 50 -21.64 0.93 9.55
N PRO A 51 -22.57 0.98 10.55
CA PRO A 51 -22.46 1.84 11.76
C PRO A 51 -21.20 1.61 12.59
N VAL A 52 -20.55 0.44 12.49
CA VAL A 52 -19.30 0.13 13.21
C VAL A 52 -18.17 1.11 12.87
N HIS A 53 -18.25 1.82 11.76
CA HIS A 53 -17.22 2.73 11.26
C HIS A 53 -17.45 4.19 11.65
N TYR A 54 -18.65 4.56 12.11
CA TYR A 54 -18.97 5.97 12.39
C TYR A 54 -19.89 6.22 13.59
N ASP A 55 -20.52 5.16 14.16
CA ASP A 55 -21.46 5.31 15.29
C ASP A 55 -20.80 4.77 16.58
N VAL A 56 -20.39 5.71 17.43
CA VAL A 56 -19.71 5.42 18.70
C VAL A 56 -20.62 4.65 19.66
N GLU A 57 -21.91 4.98 19.72
CA GLU A 57 -22.86 4.31 20.63
C GLU A 57 -23.14 2.88 20.13
N TYR A 58 -23.20 2.69 18.82
CA TYR A 58 -23.27 1.35 18.23
C TYR A 58 -22.07 0.48 18.63
N CYS A 59 -20.86 1.03 18.59
CA CYS A 59 -19.64 0.33 18.99
C CYS A 59 -19.64 0.02 20.50
N LYS A 60 -19.97 0.99 21.34
CA LYS A 60 -20.05 0.81 22.81
C LYS A 60 -21.04 -0.28 23.21
N ALA A 61 -22.23 -0.31 22.60
CA ALA A 61 -23.23 -1.35 22.85
C ALA A 61 -22.74 -2.77 22.53
N ARG A 62 -21.66 -2.91 21.77
CA ARG A 62 -21.01 -4.18 21.38
C ARG A 62 -19.68 -4.43 22.09
N GLY A 63 -19.35 -3.60 23.09
CA GLY A 63 -18.12 -3.73 23.86
C GLY A 63 -16.85 -3.42 23.08
N MET A 64 -16.96 -2.66 21.97
CA MET A 64 -15.82 -2.24 21.17
C MET A 64 -15.16 -0.98 21.77
N PRO A 65 -13.84 -0.86 21.74
CA PRO A 65 -13.13 0.27 22.35
C PRO A 65 -13.27 1.59 21.56
N GLY A 66 -13.76 1.54 20.33
CA GLY A 66 -13.93 2.71 19.46
C GLY A 66 -14.44 2.33 18.08
N LEU A 67 -14.46 3.29 17.16
CA LEU A 67 -14.81 3.07 15.77
C LEU A 67 -13.81 2.12 15.11
N LEU A 68 -14.30 1.09 14.43
CA LEU A 68 -13.48 0.11 13.73
C LEU A 68 -13.16 0.62 12.30
N ALA A 69 -11.91 0.56 11.88
CA ALA A 69 -11.53 0.86 10.50
C ALA A 69 -12.14 -0.16 9.53
N HIS A 70 -12.54 0.31 8.34
CA HIS A 70 -12.90 -0.59 7.26
C HIS A 70 -11.71 -1.49 6.91
N GLY A 71 -11.95 -2.77 6.63
CA GLY A 71 -10.90 -3.70 6.26
C GLY A 71 -10.10 -3.21 5.05
N PHE A 72 -10.79 -2.86 3.95
CA PHE A 72 -10.14 -2.33 2.76
C PHE A 72 -9.44 -0.99 2.97
N GLN A 73 -9.96 -0.12 3.85
CA GLN A 73 -9.29 1.11 4.24
C GLN A 73 -7.92 0.85 4.86
N SER A 74 -7.83 -0.20 5.67
CA SER A 74 -6.55 -0.61 6.27
C SER A 74 -5.63 -1.24 5.24
N VAL A 75 -6.16 -2.00 4.26
CA VAL A 75 -5.39 -2.59 3.17
C VAL A 75 -4.79 -1.53 2.25
N ILE A 76 -5.52 -0.46 1.90
CA ILE A 76 -4.98 0.58 1.01
C ILE A 76 -3.77 1.33 1.60
N GLN A 77 -3.49 1.20 2.90
CA GLN A 77 -2.25 1.73 3.49
C GLN A 77 -1.01 1.01 2.93
N THR A 78 -1.15 -0.18 2.32
CA THR A 78 -0.06 -0.87 1.62
C THR A 78 0.08 -0.47 0.16
N ALA A 79 -0.68 0.52 -0.33
CA ALA A 79 -0.57 0.98 -1.71
C ALA A 79 0.83 1.56 -1.98
N PRO A 80 1.60 1.01 -2.92
CA PRO A 80 2.97 1.46 -3.18
C PRO A 80 3.06 2.93 -3.59
N GLY A 81 1.96 3.48 -4.13
CA GLY A 81 1.84 4.89 -4.52
C GLY A 81 2.00 5.88 -3.36
N ALA A 82 1.87 5.42 -2.11
CA ALA A 82 2.19 6.23 -0.94
C ALA A 82 3.70 6.38 -0.71
N GLY A 83 4.54 5.52 -1.32
CA GLY A 83 6.00 5.49 -1.21
C GLY A 83 6.69 5.79 -2.53
N MET A 84 7.97 5.45 -2.59
CA MET A 84 8.85 5.80 -3.72
C MET A 84 8.82 4.80 -4.89
N PHE A 85 8.32 3.57 -4.66
CA PHE A 85 8.35 2.50 -5.66
C PHE A 85 7.77 2.90 -7.03
N PRO A 86 6.56 3.51 -7.13
CA PRO A 86 6.00 3.87 -8.44
C PRO A 86 6.85 4.85 -9.22
N PHE A 87 7.49 5.79 -8.53
CA PHE A 87 8.36 6.79 -9.16
C PHE A 87 9.68 6.19 -9.70
N MET A 88 10.08 5.02 -9.18
CA MET A 88 11.24 4.29 -9.68
C MET A 88 10.93 3.49 -10.96
N VAL A 89 9.66 3.22 -11.23
CA VAL A 89 9.22 2.31 -12.29
C VAL A 89 8.25 2.95 -13.30
N GLU A 90 8.22 4.29 -13.39
CA GLU A 90 7.30 5.00 -14.29
C GLU A 90 7.39 4.50 -15.75
N ASP A 91 8.61 4.18 -16.23
CA ASP A 91 8.82 3.70 -17.59
C ASP A 91 8.59 2.19 -17.75
N SER A 92 8.66 1.43 -16.65
CA SER A 92 8.66 -0.03 -16.68
C SER A 92 7.39 -0.66 -16.10
N LEU A 93 6.60 0.05 -15.29
CA LEU A 93 5.37 -0.47 -14.72
C LEU A 93 4.33 -0.78 -15.81
N VAL A 94 3.89 -2.03 -15.87
CA VAL A 94 2.81 -2.47 -16.76
C VAL A 94 1.48 -2.51 -16.03
N GLY A 95 1.45 -3.08 -14.81
CA GLY A 95 0.20 -3.17 -14.07
C GLY A 95 0.31 -3.92 -12.74
N PHE A 96 -0.74 -3.73 -11.97
CA PHE A 96 -1.01 -4.42 -10.71
C PHE A 96 -1.93 -5.61 -11.01
N ILE A 97 -1.54 -6.82 -10.63
CA ILE A 97 -2.22 -8.05 -11.07
C ILE A 97 -2.79 -8.90 -9.93
N GLU A 98 -2.33 -8.68 -8.69
CA GLU A 98 -2.82 -9.48 -7.57
C GLU A 98 -2.73 -8.71 -6.26
N GLN A 99 -3.75 -8.88 -5.42
CA GLN A 99 -3.79 -8.42 -4.03
C GLN A 99 -4.43 -9.50 -3.17
N SER A 100 -3.77 -9.87 -2.08
CA SER A 100 -4.36 -10.66 -1.01
C SER A 100 -4.01 -10.07 0.35
N SER A 101 -4.88 -10.27 1.34
CA SER A 101 -4.64 -9.77 2.70
C SER A 101 -5.29 -10.68 3.74
N ARG A 102 -4.59 -10.83 4.87
CA ARG A 102 -5.08 -11.46 6.08
C ARG A 102 -5.04 -10.45 7.22
N PHE A 103 -6.15 -10.32 7.93
CA PHE A 103 -6.31 -9.45 9.09
C PHE A 103 -5.99 -10.24 10.37
N HIS A 104 -5.04 -9.76 11.16
CA HIS A 104 -4.61 -10.41 12.40
C HIS A 104 -5.19 -9.72 13.63
N LYS A 105 -5.36 -8.40 13.54
CA LYS A 105 -5.86 -7.56 14.64
C LYS A 105 -6.81 -6.50 14.08
N PRO A 106 -7.83 -6.10 14.84
CA PRO A 106 -8.64 -4.94 14.48
C PRO A 106 -7.81 -3.66 14.51
N VAL A 107 -8.20 -2.70 13.69
CA VAL A 107 -7.65 -1.33 13.68
C VAL A 107 -8.76 -0.39 14.09
N TYR A 108 -8.49 0.45 15.08
CA TYR A 108 -9.47 1.42 15.60
C TYR A 108 -9.08 2.84 15.26
N ALA A 109 -10.05 3.75 15.35
CA ALA A 109 -9.78 5.17 15.24
C ALA A 109 -8.73 5.59 16.29
N GLY A 110 -7.70 6.31 15.84
CA GLY A 110 -6.54 6.68 16.65
C GLY A 110 -5.31 5.76 16.51
N ASP A 111 -5.47 4.55 15.99
CA ASP A 111 -4.31 3.70 15.72
C ASP A 111 -3.43 4.30 14.62
N THR A 112 -2.11 4.13 14.76
CA THR A 112 -1.15 4.51 13.72
C THR A 112 -0.59 3.27 13.05
N LEU A 113 -0.70 3.22 11.73
CA LEU A 113 -0.27 2.10 10.91
C LEU A 113 1.10 2.39 10.28
N TYR A 114 1.94 1.36 10.25
CA TYR A 114 3.30 1.37 9.72
C TYR A 114 3.44 0.30 8.63
N PRO A 115 3.10 0.61 7.37
CA PRO A 115 3.15 -0.36 6.29
C PRO A 115 4.55 -0.49 5.70
N ALA A 116 4.84 -1.71 5.22
CA ALA A 116 6.05 -2.03 4.48
C ALA A 116 5.78 -3.08 3.42
N LEU A 117 6.57 -3.03 2.35
CA LEU A 117 6.61 -4.01 1.26
C LEU A 117 8.01 -4.61 1.22
N GLU A 118 8.11 -5.92 1.00
CA GLU A 118 9.37 -6.62 0.82
C GLU A 118 9.28 -7.55 -0.38
N ILE A 119 10.24 -7.48 -1.30
CA ILE A 119 10.23 -8.35 -2.49
C ILE A 119 10.48 -9.79 -2.06
N ASP A 120 9.49 -10.66 -2.26
CA ASP A 120 9.55 -12.09 -1.99
C ASP A 120 9.49 -12.96 -3.26
N GLU A 121 9.21 -12.34 -4.42
CA GLU A 121 9.16 -13.04 -5.70
C GLU A 121 9.75 -12.18 -6.82
N LEU A 122 10.60 -12.79 -7.65
CA LEU A 122 11.05 -12.27 -8.93
C LEU A 122 10.90 -13.38 -9.97
N THR A 123 9.84 -13.30 -10.77
CA THR A 123 9.54 -14.29 -11.81
C THR A 123 9.77 -13.68 -13.20
N PRO A 124 10.89 -14.01 -13.88
CA PRO A 124 11.20 -13.44 -15.19
C PRO A 124 10.33 -14.04 -16.30
N GLY A 125 9.80 -13.19 -17.18
CA GLY A 125 9.20 -13.55 -18.45
C GLY A 125 10.11 -13.17 -19.63
N ARG A 126 9.55 -13.15 -20.83
CA ARG A 126 10.31 -12.83 -22.06
C ARG A 126 10.67 -11.33 -22.14
N THR A 127 9.70 -10.44 -22.04
CA THR A 127 9.83 -8.97 -22.16
C THR A 127 9.46 -8.23 -20.89
N THR A 128 8.87 -8.92 -19.92
CA THR A 128 8.47 -8.45 -18.62
C THR A 128 8.87 -9.46 -17.55
N GLY A 129 8.72 -9.10 -16.30
CA GLY A 129 8.74 -10.03 -15.17
C GLY A 129 7.67 -9.66 -14.16
N VAL A 130 7.41 -10.56 -13.23
CA VAL A 130 6.51 -10.33 -12.09
C VAL A 130 7.35 -10.08 -10.85
N ILE A 131 7.10 -8.97 -10.18
CA ILE A 131 7.62 -8.67 -8.85
C ILE A 131 6.49 -8.94 -7.86
N GLY A 132 6.72 -9.86 -6.91
CA GLY A 132 5.84 -10.12 -5.79
C GLY A 132 6.37 -9.44 -4.54
N PHE A 133 5.46 -8.84 -3.79
CA PHE A 133 5.74 -8.23 -2.49
C PHE A 133 4.99 -8.96 -1.40
N HIS A 134 5.71 -9.36 -0.37
CA HIS A 134 5.13 -9.57 0.95
C HIS A 134 4.79 -8.21 1.55
N THR A 135 3.54 -8.00 1.97
CA THR A 135 3.10 -6.77 2.60
C THR A 135 2.87 -6.98 4.09
N SER A 136 3.32 -6.05 4.92
CA SER A 136 3.09 -6.07 6.36
C SER A 136 2.66 -4.70 6.85
N VAL A 137 1.71 -4.67 7.78
CA VAL A 137 1.28 -3.46 8.48
C VAL A 137 1.33 -3.74 9.98
N HIS A 138 2.09 -2.93 10.70
CA HIS A 138 2.14 -2.96 12.16
C HIS A 138 1.42 -1.73 12.73
N ASN A 139 0.93 -1.84 13.96
CA ASN A 139 0.40 -0.68 14.70
C ASN A 139 1.49 -0.05 15.58
N GLN A 140 1.13 1.01 16.30
CA GLN A 140 2.03 1.75 17.21
C GLN A 140 2.59 0.92 18.37
N SER A 141 1.98 -0.23 18.67
CA SER A 141 2.46 -1.18 19.68
C SER A 141 3.36 -2.27 19.09
N GLY A 142 3.76 -2.15 17.81
CA GLY A 142 4.57 -3.15 17.11
C GLY A 142 3.83 -4.45 16.78
N GLN A 143 2.50 -4.50 16.92
CA GLN A 143 1.72 -5.68 16.61
C GLN A 143 1.43 -5.74 15.10
N LEU A 144 1.61 -6.92 14.50
CA LEU A 144 1.20 -7.18 13.12
C LEU A 144 -0.33 -7.16 13.03
N VAL A 145 -0.89 -6.19 12.30
CA VAL A 145 -2.35 -6.04 12.13
C VAL A 145 -2.83 -6.59 10.79
N ILE A 146 -2.03 -6.42 9.72
CA ILE A 146 -2.33 -6.95 8.39
C ILE A 146 -1.06 -7.55 7.80
N GLN A 147 -1.23 -8.63 7.07
CA GLN A 147 -0.22 -9.27 6.25
C GLN A 147 -0.84 -9.65 4.92
N GLY A 148 -0.09 -9.55 3.84
CA GLY A 148 -0.64 -9.89 2.54
C GLY A 148 0.41 -10.02 1.45
N ARG A 149 -0.06 -10.04 0.22
CA ARG A 149 0.78 -10.13 -0.96
C ARG A 149 0.24 -9.21 -2.06
N GLN A 150 1.15 -8.60 -2.79
CA GLN A 150 0.88 -7.82 -3.99
C GLN A 150 1.78 -8.28 -5.12
N ARG A 151 1.29 -8.27 -6.37
CA ARG A 151 2.11 -8.62 -7.53
C ARG A 151 1.94 -7.59 -8.63
N TYR A 152 3.06 -7.22 -9.23
CA TYR A 152 3.17 -6.22 -10.29
C TYR A 152 3.90 -6.80 -11.49
N VAL A 153 3.47 -6.42 -12.69
CA VAL A 153 4.19 -6.71 -13.94
C VAL A 153 5.06 -5.51 -14.27
N ILE A 154 6.36 -5.75 -14.41
CA ILE A 154 7.38 -4.77 -14.73
C ILE A 154 8.09 -5.16 -16.03
N LYS A 155 8.33 -4.20 -16.93
CA LYS A 155 9.09 -4.44 -18.16
C LYS A 155 10.55 -4.76 -17.84
N LYS A 156 11.13 -5.58 -18.67
CA LYS A 156 12.58 -5.74 -18.75
C LYS A 156 13.22 -4.56 -19.47
N ARG A 157 14.52 -4.35 -19.19
CA ARG A 157 15.30 -3.30 -19.85
C ARG A 157 15.23 -3.47 -21.36
N PRO A 158 14.95 -2.41 -22.14
CA PRO A 158 15.06 -2.45 -23.58
C PRO A 158 16.47 -2.87 -24.01
N ALA A 159 16.57 -3.67 -25.09
CA ALA A 159 17.84 -4.11 -25.67
C ALA A 159 18.59 -2.93 -26.30
#